data_0e70fc6fc9fbcb1a93cae436b7331ce8
#
_entry.id   0e70fc6fc9fbcb1a93cae436b7331ce8
#
_cell.length_a   1.000
_cell.length_b   1.000
_cell.length_c   1.000
_cell.angle_alpha   90.00
_cell.angle_beta   90.00
_cell.angle_gamma   90.00
#
_symmetry.space_group_name_H-M   'P 1'
#
loop_
_entity.id
_entity.type
_entity.pdbx_description
1 polymer ?
#
loop_
_entity_poly.entity_id
_entity_poly.type
_entity_poly.pdbx_seq_one_letter_code
_entity_poly.pdbx_strand_id
1 'polypeptide(L)'
;MLQNSKVSNPLISARGLTRSYGTTFALDNIDVDLGRGTAVAIMGPSGSGKSTLLYALAGIELPDSGTVALNLPGQAPLQIDQLKDTARTKLRREAFGFVFQSGLLIPELTAEENVAMALMINGVPRGAAIARAVDTLGQLGLAGMEQRRIGQLSGGQSQRVAIARAQVTGASVVFADEPTGALDSVTGTEVLDTLLRCTVGAGKTLVMVTHDRQVAARCDRVLTLQDGKITADDAFVGGHRS
;
A
#
# COMPACT_ATOMS: atom_id res chain seq x y z
N MET A 1 1.48 25.00 15.58
CA MET A 1 1.82 23.65 16.06
C MET A 1 0.72 22.71 15.57
N LEU A 2 1.01 21.89 14.55
CA LEU A 2 0.08 20.86 14.10
C LEU A 2 -0.09 19.87 15.24
N GLN A 3 -1.33 19.67 15.73
CA GLN A 3 -1.64 18.60 16.66
C GLN A 3 -1.51 17.28 15.88
N ASN A 4 -0.36 16.63 16.01
CA ASN A 4 -0.20 15.25 15.56
C ASN A 4 -1.24 14.42 16.31
N SER A 5 -2.28 13.96 15.64
CA SER A 5 -3.31 13.09 16.22
C SER A 5 -2.63 11.80 16.66
N LYS A 6 -2.24 11.73 17.95
CA LYS A 6 -1.61 10.52 18.52
C LYS A 6 -2.59 9.37 18.43
N VAL A 7 -2.37 8.51 17.46
CA VAL A 7 -3.07 7.22 17.36
C VAL A 7 -2.64 6.39 18.56
N SER A 8 -3.59 5.99 19.42
CA SER A 8 -3.28 5.08 20.51
C SER A 8 -2.95 3.71 19.91
N ASN A 9 -1.71 3.21 20.11
CA ASN A 9 -1.21 1.96 19.60
C ASN A 9 -1.17 1.87 18.05
N PRO A 10 -0.37 2.72 17.38
CA PRO A 10 -0.28 2.75 15.93
C PRO A 10 0.31 1.44 15.36
N LEU A 11 -0.12 1.06 14.16
CA LEU A 11 0.47 -0.07 13.43
C LEU A 11 1.87 0.27 12.90
N ILE A 12 2.03 1.47 12.35
CA ILE A 12 3.33 2.00 11.91
C ILE A 12 3.55 3.33 12.60
N SER A 13 4.73 3.51 13.17
CA SER A 13 5.19 4.78 13.75
C SER A 13 6.47 5.21 13.05
N ALA A 14 6.51 6.42 12.55
CA ALA A 14 7.70 7.03 11.99
C ALA A 14 8.07 8.28 12.78
N ARG A 15 9.38 8.48 13.03
CA ARG A 15 9.89 9.61 13.80
C ARG A 15 11.12 10.20 13.16
N GLY A 16 11.09 11.51 12.95
CA GLY A 16 12.20 12.28 12.42
C GLY A 16 12.69 11.85 11.05
N LEU A 17 11.79 11.29 10.19
CA LEU A 17 12.21 10.78 8.89
C LEU A 17 12.75 11.89 8.02
N THR A 18 13.99 11.74 7.62
CA THR A 18 14.68 12.66 6.70
C THR A 18 15.26 11.87 5.54
N ARG A 19 15.04 12.34 4.33
CA ARG A 19 15.60 11.78 3.11
C ARG A 19 15.93 12.88 2.12
N SER A 20 17.15 12.87 1.61
CA SER A 20 17.64 13.85 0.64
C SER A 20 18.09 13.19 -0.66
N TYR A 21 17.94 13.90 -1.76
CA TYR A 21 18.50 13.57 -3.06
C TYR A 21 19.32 14.78 -3.54
N GLY A 22 20.64 14.66 -3.43
CA GLY A 22 21.54 15.79 -3.62
C GLY A 22 21.30 16.89 -2.57
N THR A 23 20.89 18.07 -3.01
CA THR A 23 20.60 19.23 -2.13
C THR A 23 19.14 19.35 -1.75
N THR A 24 18.27 18.49 -2.28
CA THR A 24 16.80 18.59 -2.06
C THR A 24 16.36 17.58 -1.03
N PHE A 25 15.67 18.04 0.02
CA PHE A 25 14.99 17.18 0.97
C PHE A 25 13.69 16.68 0.37
N ALA A 26 13.59 15.37 0.17
CA ALA A 26 12.32 14.70 -0.18
C ALA A 26 11.47 14.42 1.06
N LEU A 27 12.12 14.19 2.22
CA LEU A 27 11.50 14.15 3.54
C LEU A 27 12.35 15.01 4.48
N ASP A 28 11.70 15.87 5.26
CA ASP A 28 12.35 16.78 6.20
C ASP A 28 11.69 16.65 7.58
N ASN A 29 12.28 15.82 8.43
CA ASN A 29 11.89 15.61 9.83
C ASN A 29 10.40 15.22 9.99
N ILE A 30 9.94 14.18 9.26
CA ILE A 30 8.56 13.71 9.29
C ILE A 30 8.29 12.81 10.50
N ASP A 31 7.26 13.17 11.26
CA ASP A 31 6.64 12.33 12.28
C ASP A 31 5.23 11.92 11.84
N VAL A 32 4.93 10.62 11.85
CA VAL A 32 3.60 10.11 11.53
C VAL A 32 3.29 8.80 12.24
N ASP A 33 2.06 8.66 12.72
CA ASP A 33 1.50 7.42 13.26
C ASP A 33 0.36 6.94 12.37
N LEU A 34 0.39 5.69 11.94
CA LEU A 34 -0.65 5.07 11.12
C LEU A 34 -1.43 4.04 11.94
N GLY A 35 -2.75 4.22 12.00
CA GLY A 35 -3.66 3.34 12.73
C GLY A 35 -3.85 1.98 12.06
N ARG A 36 -4.34 1.01 12.85
CA ARG A 36 -4.74 -0.30 12.33
C ARG A 36 -6.12 -0.22 11.69
N GLY A 37 -6.31 -0.96 10.60
CA GLY A 37 -7.60 -1.09 9.94
C GLY A 37 -8.14 0.22 9.37
N THR A 38 -7.26 1.17 9.04
CA THR A 38 -7.63 2.46 8.47
C THR A 38 -7.04 2.66 7.07
N ALA A 39 -7.72 3.45 6.25
CA ALA A 39 -7.20 3.96 4.99
C ALA A 39 -6.59 5.35 5.22
N VAL A 40 -5.33 5.52 4.86
CA VAL A 40 -4.63 6.80 4.92
C VAL A 40 -4.20 7.20 3.52
N ALA A 41 -4.65 8.38 3.06
CA ALA A 41 -4.19 8.98 1.81
C ALA A 41 -3.03 9.95 2.07
N ILE A 42 -2.02 9.89 1.25
CA ILE A 42 -0.90 10.83 1.19
C ILE A 42 -1.07 11.68 -0.06
N MET A 43 -1.34 12.97 0.11
CA MET A 43 -1.55 13.94 -0.95
C MET A 43 -0.45 14.97 -1.04
N GLY A 44 -0.39 15.71 -2.12
CA GLY A 44 0.52 16.84 -2.32
C GLY A 44 0.93 16.98 -3.79
N PRO A 45 1.60 18.07 -4.17
CA PRO A 45 2.06 18.30 -5.53
C PRO A 45 3.09 17.26 -5.98
N SER A 46 3.38 17.20 -7.29
CA SER A 46 4.46 16.35 -7.80
C SER A 46 5.81 16.79 -7.18
N GLY A 47 6.64 15.82 -6.81
CA GLY A 47 7.94 16.09 -6.17
C GLY A 47 7.89 16.43 -4.68
N SER A 48 6.71 16.45 -4.02
CA SER A 48 6.60 16.79 -2.59
C SER A 48 7.09 15.69 -1.61
N GLY A 49 7.52 14.52 -2.10
CA GLY A 49 8.04 13.43 -1.28
C GLY A 49 7.05 12.31 -0.97
N LYS A 50 5.85 12.28 -1.56
CA LYS A 50 4.79 11.29 -1.27
C LYS A 50 5.24 9.84 -1.43
N SER A 51 5.74 9.48 -2.62
CA SER A 51 6.22 8.11 -2.88
C SER A 51 7.45 7.79 -2.03
N THR A 52 8.33 8.77 -1.77
CA THR A 52 9.47 8.60 -0.86
C THR A 52 8.99 8.27 0.57
N LEU A 53 7.96 8.96 1.08
CA LEU A 53 7.37 8.64 2.38
C LEU A 53 6.75 7.24 2.38
N LEU A 54 5.96 6.90 1.36
CA LEU A 54 5.37 5.57 1.23
C LEU A 54 6.45 4.47 1.20
N TYR A 55 7.53 4.67 0.45
CA TYR A 55 8.62 3.69 0.33
C TYR A 55 9.48 3.60 1.60
N ALA A 56 9.65 4.70 2.33
CA ALA A 56 10.33 4.69 3.62
C ALA A 56 9.52 3.91 4.67
N LEU A 57 8.20 4.15 4.77
CA LEU A 57 7.29 3.41 5.66
C LEU A 57 7.23 1.92 5.33
N ALA A 58 7.36 1.56 4.05
CA ALA A 58 7.36 0.17 3.57
C ALA A 58 8.75 -0.50 3.66
N GLY A 59 9.79 0.22 4.06
CA GLY A 59 11.17 -0.29 4.08
C GLY A 59 11.71 -0.67 2.70
N ILE A 60 11.19 -0.07 1.63
CA ILE A 60 11.75 -0.18 0.27
C ILE A 60 12.98 0.70 0.19
N GLU A 61 12.84 1.97 0.60
CA GLU A 61 13.94 2.91 0.75
C GLU A 61 14.19 3.17 2.22
N LEU A 62 15.47 3.30 2.60
CA LEU A 62 15.82 3.70 3.96
C LEU A 62 15.90 5.23 4.02
N PRO A 63 15.41 5.86 5.10
CA PRO A 63 15.66 7.26 5.36
C PRO A 63 17.17 7.48 5.66
N ASP A 64 17.65 8.72 5.45
CA ASP A 64 19.00 9.11 5.84
C ASP A 64 19.13 9.22 7.36
N SER A 65 18.02 9.61 8.03
CA SER A 65 17.88 9.62 9.50
C SER A 65 16.40 9.44 9.90
N GLY A 66 16.21 9.17 11.19
CA GLY A 66 14.89 8.87 11.75
C GLY A 66 14.65 7.37 11.87
N THR A 67 13.46 6.99 12.33
CA THR A 67 13.09 5.60 12.62
C THR A 67 11.72 5.24 12.09
N VAL A 68 11.53 3.98 11.69
CA VAL A 68 10.22 3.40 11.32
C VAL A 68 9.99 2.13 12.12
N ALA A 69 8.98 2.13 12.97
CA ALA A 69 8.59 0.97 13.76
C ALA A 69 7.28 0.35 13.25
N LEU A 70 7.26 -0.97 13.06
CA LEU A 70 6.06 -1.76 12.79
C LEU A 70 5.64 -2.48 14.07
N ASN A 71 4.40 -2.26 14.50
CA ASN A 71 3.83 -2.80 15.73
C ASN A 71 2.76 -3.85 15.38
N LEU A 72 3.14 -5.09 15.16
CA LEU A 72 2.19 -6.18 14.93
C LEU A 72 1.58 -6.68 16.26
N PRO A 73 0.31 -7.15 16.27
CA PRO A 73 -0.33 -7.67 17.47
C PRO A 73 0.47 -8.81 18.09
N GLY A 74 0.68 -8.75 19.41
CA GLY A 74 1.37 -9.82 20.16
C GLY A 74 2.87 -9.95 19.87
N GLN A 75 3.46 -9.00 19.16
CA GLN A 75 4.90 -8.98 18.87
C GLN A 75 5.54 -7.70 19.43
N ALA A 76 6.85 -7.78 19.72
CA ALA A 76 7.62 -6.58 20.04
C ALA A 76 7.71 -5.65 18.81
N PRO A 77 7.78 -4.32 19.01
CA PRO A 77 7.98 -3.36 17.92
C PRO A 77 9.21 -3.72 17.06
N LEU A 78 9.00 -3.80 15.74
CA LEU A 78 10.05 -4.11 14.80
C LEU A 78 10.57 -2.83 14.14
N GLN A 79 11.83 -2.47 14.35
CA GLN A 79 12.47 -1.30 13.75
C GLN A 79 12.87 -1.62 12.31
N ILE A 80 12.08 -1.13 11.33
CA ILE A 80 12.28 -1.45 9.90
C ILE A 80 13.59 -0.85 9.37
N ASP A 81 13.94 0.35 9.81
CA ASP A 81 15.16 1.07 9.46
C ASP A 81 16.43 0.36 9.89
N GLN A 82 16.38 -0.45 10.96
CA GLN A 82 17.51 -1.20 11.52
C GLN A 82 17.65 -2.62 10.95
N LEU A 83 16.67 -3.09 10.20
CA LEU A 83 16.71 -4.43 9.61
C LEU A 83 17.79 -4.53 8.52
N LYS A 84 18.50 -5.64 8.50
CA LYS A 84 19.32 -6.02 7.34
C LYS A 84 18.42 -6.21 6.10
N ASP A 85 18.97 -6.01 4.91
CA ASP A 85 18.20 -6.07 3.67
C ASP A 85 17.42 -7.38 3.46
N THR A 86 18.03 -8.52 3.82
CA THR A 86 17.36 -9.83 3.76
C THR A 86 16.13 -9.91 4.67
N ALA A 87 16.22 -9.36 5.88
CA ALA A 87 15.10 -9.33 6.83
C ALA A 87 14.00 -8.34 6.38
N ARG A 88 14.38 -7.17 5.83
CA ARG A 88 13.43 -6.23 5.21
C ARG A 88 12.72 -6.84 4.02
N THR A 89 13.45 -7.56 3.16
CA THR A 89 12.87 -8.26 2.01
C THR A 89 11.88 -9.34 2.46
N LYS A 90 12.20 -10.09 3.52
CA LYS A 90 11.28 -11.05 4.13
C LYS A 90 10.04 -10.36 4.67
N LEU A 91 10.19 -9.27 5.42
CA LEU A 91 9.07 -8.47 5.95
C LEU A 91 8.14 -8.00 4.83
N ARG A 92 8.69 -7.44 3.74
CA ARG A 92 7.90 -6.98 2.58
C ARG A 92 7.07 -8.10 1.95
N ARG A 93 7.61 -9.31 1.86
CA ARG A 93 6.91 -10.46 1.26
C ARG A 93 5.81 -11.04 2.16
N GLU A 94 5.99 -10.97 3.49
CA GLU A 94 5.11 -11.65 4.45
C GLU A 94 4.04 -10.72 5.05
N ALA A 95 4.38 -9.46 5.31
CA ALA A 95 3.51 -8.54 6.04
C ALA A 95 2.93 -7.40 5.17
N PHE A 96 3.52 -7.12 3.99
CA PHE A 96 3.14 -6.00 3.15
C PHE A 96 2.63 -6.45 1.78
N GLY A 97 1.62 -5.75 1.28
CA GLY A 97 1.16 -5.82 -0.10
C GLY A 97 1.47 -4.53 -0.84
N PHE A 98 1.72 -4.61 -2.15
CA PHE A 98 2.03 -3.44 -2.98
C PHE A 98 1.16 -3.38 -4.21
N VAL A 99 0.54 -2.21 -4.44
CA VAL A 99 -0.23 -1.88 -5.64
C VAL A 99 0.36 -0.61 -6.25
N PHE A 100 0.80 -0.67 -7.50
CA PHE A 100 1.39 0.45 -8.22
C PHE A 100 0.48 0.92 -9.35
N GLN A 101 0.66 2.14 -9.83
CA GLN A 101 -0.12 2.75 -10.89
C GLN A 101 -0.17 1.89 -12.16
N SER A 102 0.96 1.32 -12.59
CA SER A 102 1.06 0.43 -13.74
C SER A 102 0.79 -1.05 -13.40
N GLY A 103 0.39 -1.37 -12.15
CA GLY A 103 0.21 -2.72 -11.66
C GLY A 103 1.51 -3.50 -11.49
N LEU A 104 2.55 -3.24 -12.25
CA LEU A 104 3.82 -3.96 -12.30
C LEU A 104 3.62 -5.49 -12.37
N LEU A 105 2.70 -5.92 -13.22
CA LEU A 105 2.44 -7.33 -13.49
C LEU A 105 3.43 -7.83 -14.55
N ILE A 106 3.74 -9.13 -14.52
CA ILE A 106 4.60 -9.77 -15.50
C ILE A 106 3.74 -10.13 -16.72
N PRO A 107 3.98 -9.51 -17.90
CA PRO A 107 3.11 -9.66 -19.06
C PRO A 107 3.04 -11.08 -19.63
N GLU A 108 4.13 -11.86 -19.46
CA GLU A 108 4.27 -13.22 -19.94
C GLU A 108 3.47 -14.24 -19.12
N LEU A 109 3.14 -13.89 -17.87
CA LEU A 109 2.38 -14.74 -16.96
C LEU A 109 0.88 -14.50 -17.12
N THR A 110 0.09 -15.54 -16.79
CA THR A 110 -1.36 -15.42 -16.65
C THR A 110 -1.73 -14.62 -15.39
N ALA A 111 -3.02 -14.25 -15.25
CA ALA A 111 -3.51 -13.57 -14.06
C ALA A 111 -3.24 -14.40 -12.79
N GLU A 112 -3.57 -15.70 -12.80
CA GLU A 112 -3.33 -16.57 -11.65
C GLU A 112 -1.85 -16.75 -11.33
N GLU A 113 -0.99 -16.83 -12.36
CA GLU A 113 0.45 -16.97 -12.15
C GLU A 113 1.08 -15.70 -11.54
N ASN A 114 0.62 -14.51 -11.97
CA ASN A 114 1.03 -13.25 -11.36
C ASN A 114 0.67 -13.19 -9.86
N VAL A 115 -0.49 -13.69 -9.48
CA VAL A 115 -0.94 -13.73 -8.08
C VAL A 115 -0.23 -14.84 -7.31
N ALA A 116 -0.17 -16.06 -7.86
CA ALA A 116 0.44 -17.21 -7.21
C ALA A 116 1.92 -17.02 -6.92
N MET A 117 2.63 -16.25 -7.75
CA MET A 117 4.06 -15.97 -7.58
C MET A 117 4.36 -15.35 -6.21
N ALA A 118 3.48 -14.48 -5.69
CA ALA A 118 3.67 -13.89 -4.35
C ALA A 118 3.67 -14.95 -3.24
N LEU A 119 2.90 -16.03 -3.39
CA LEU A 119 2.89 -17.16 -2.47
C LEU A 119 4.10 -18.10 -2.68
N MET A 120 4.45 -18.35 -3.94
CA MET A 120 5.56 -19.25 -4.28
C MET A 120 6.91 -18.72 -3.79
N ILE A 121 7.13 -17.41 -3.86
CA ILE A 121 8.32 -16.76 -3.29
C ILE A 121 8.40 -16.95 -1.76
N ASN A 122 7.26 -17.15 -1.10
CA ASN A 122 7.17 -17.47 0.33
C ASN A 122 7.17 -18.99 0.62
N GLY A 123 7.52 -19.83 -0.38
CA GLY A 123 7.68 -21.26 -0.21
C GLY A 123 6.39 -22.07 -0.33
N VAL A 124 5.27 -21.48 -0.73
CA VAL A 124 4.02 -22.23 -0.97
C VAL A 124 4.17 -23.05 -2.25
N PRO A 125 3.87 -24.36 -2.24
CA PRO A 125 3.92 -25.20 -3.43
C PRO A 125 3.00 -24.68 -4.54
N ARG A 126 3.44 -24.79 -5.82
CA ARG A 126 2.75 -24.22 -6.99
C ARG A 126 1.25 -24.54 -7.03
N GLY A 127 0.87 -25.81 -6.82
CA GLY A 127 -0.55 -26.21 -6.88
C GLY A 127 -1.41 -25.48 -5.85
N ALA A 128 -0.94 -25.39 -4.61
CA ALA A 128 -1.62 -24.66 -3.54
C ALA A 128 -1.62 -23.16 -3.79
N ALA A 129 -0.53 -22.61 -4.34
CA ALA A 129 -0.44 -21.19 -4.68
C ALA A 129 -1.44 -20.81 -5.78
N ILE A 130 -1.54 -21.61 -6.86
CA ILE A 130 -2.52 -21.39 -7.94
C ILE A 130 -3.96 -21.50 -7.41
N ALA A 131 -4.30 -22.52 -6.62
CA ALA A 131 -5.64 -22.64 -6.04
C ALA A 131 -6.04 -21.38 -5.25
N ARG A 132 -5.16 -20.90 -4.38
CA ARG A 132 -5.41 -19.66 -3.61
C ARG A 132 -5.46 -18.42 -4.50
N ALA A 133 -4.68 -18.37 -5.58
CA ALA A 133 -4.72 -17.27 -6.55
C ALA A 133 -6.07 -17.21 -7.27
N VAL A 134 -6.59 -18.37 -7.74
CA VAL A 134 -7.90 -18.49 -8.38
C VAL A 134 -9.00 -18.02 -7.45
N ASP A 135 -9.01 -18.49 -6.20
CA ASP A 135 -10.00 -18.06 -5.19
C ASP A 135 -9.96 -16.55 -4.96
N THR A 136 -8.74 -15.98 -4.85
CA THR A 136 -8.55 -14.55 -4.64
C THR A 136 -9.01 -13.73 -5.84
N LEU A 137 -8.71 -14.18 -7.06
CA LEU A 137 -9.19 -13.54 -8.30
C LEU A 137 -10.71 -13.57 -8.39
N GLY A 138 -11.34 -14.69 -8.05
CA GLY A 138 -12.80 -14.82 -8.00
C GLY A 138 -13.45 -13.81 -7.05
N GLN A 139 -12.89 -13.62 -5.83
CA GLN A 139 -13.36 -12.63 -4.86
C GLN A 139 -13.27 -11.18 -5.34
N LEU A 140 -12.37 -10.91 -6.29
CA LEU A 140 -12.17 -9.59 -6.91
C LEU A 140 -12.90 -9.42 -8.26
N GLY A 141 -13.84 -10.34 -8.59
CA GLY A 141 -14.66 -10.27 -9.80
C GLY A 141 -13.92 -10.63 -11.09
N LEU A 142 -12.90 -11.48 -10.99
CA LEU A 142 -12.09 -11.95 -12.13
C LEU A 142 -12.30 -13.45 -12.42
N ALA A 143 -13.41 -14.04 -11.94
CA ALA A 143 -13.75 -15.43 -12.23
C ALA A 143 -13.86 -15.66 -13.74
N GLY A 144 -13.22 -16.72 -14.24
CA GLY A 144 -13.13 -17.06 -15.67
C GLY A 144 -12.06 -16.29 -16.44
N MET A 145 -11.22 -15.49 -15.77
CA MET A 145 -10.12 -14.72 -16.39
C MET A 145 -8.74 -15.20 -15.93
N GLU A 146 -8.66 -16.23 -15.11
CA GLU A 146 -7.46 -16.69 -14.40
C GLU A 146 -6.33 -17.04 -15.38
N GLN A 147 -6.68 -17.67 -16.50
CA GLN A 147 -5.75 -18.10 -17.55
C GLN A 147 -5.39 -17.01 -18.57
N ARG A 148 -6.02 -15.82 -18.48
CA ARG A 148 -5.70 -14.72 -19.40
C ARG A 148 -4.34 -14.12 -19.05
N ARG A 149 -3.55 -13.80 -20.08
CA ARG A 149 -2.34 -12.98 -19.95
C ARG A 149 -2.73 -11.51 -19.74
N ILE A 150 -1.83 -10.73 -19.15
CA ILE A 150 -2.12 -9.34 -18.77
C ILE A 150 -2.55 -8.50 -19.97
N GLY A 151 -1.94 -8.70 -21.15
CA GLY A 151 -2.34 -8.00 -22.37
C GLY A 151 -3.74 -8.34 -22.93
N GLN A 152 -4.44 -9.33 -22.36
CA GLN A 152 -5.80 -9.73 -22.70
C GLN A 152 -6.85 -9.19 -21.72
N LEU A 153 -6.41 -8.42 -20.72
CA LEU A 153 -7.24 -7.82 -19.68
C LEU A 153 -7.39 -6.31 -19.92
N SER A 154 -8.53 -5.75 -19.51
CA SER A 154 -8.67 -4.29 -19.45
C SER A 154 -7.76 -3.70 -18.36
N GLY A 155 -7.53 -2.38 -18.38
CA GLY A 155 -6.75 -1.69 -17.35
C GLY A 155 -7.27 -1.95 -15.94
N GLY A 156 -8.59 -1.85 -15.74
CA GLY A 156 -9.21 -2.13 -14.44
C GLY A 156 -9.11 -3.60 -14.02
N GLN A 157 -9.21 -4.55 -14.96
CA GLN A 157 -9.00 -5.97 -14.71
C GLN A 157 -7.55 -6.25 -14.30
N SER A 158 -6.58 -5.68 -15.02
CA SER A 158 -5.16 -5.80 -14.68
C SER A 158 -4.86 -5.22 -13.31
N GLN A 159 -5.46 -4.06 -12.96
CA GLN A 159 -5.29 -3.47 -11.64
C GLN A 159 -5.90 -4.33 -10.53
N ARG A 160 -7.04 -5.00 -10.76
CA ARG A 160 -7.60 -5.97 -9.82
C ARG A 160 -6.70 -7.21 -9.66
N VAL A 161 -5.99 -7.65 -10.70
CA VAL A 161 -4.94 -8.70 -10.57
C VAL A 161 -3.80 -8.21 -9.68
N ALA A 162 -3.34 -6.95 -9.81
CA ALA A 162 -2.32 -6.39 -8.93
C ALA A 162 -2.79 -6.32 -7.47
N ILE A 163 -4.05 -5.97 -7.25
CA ILE A 163 -4.68 -5.99 -5.91
C ILE A 163 -4.73 -7.43 -5.38
N ALA A 164 -5.12 -8.42 -6.19
CA ALA A 164 -5.12 -9.83 -5.81
C ALA A 164 -3.73 -10.29 -5.36
N ARG A 165 -2.69 -9.95 -6.14
CA ARG A 165 -1.29 -10.26 -5.80
C ARG A 165 -0.87 -9.63 -4.46
N ALA A 166 -1.29 -8.40 -4.19
CA ALA A 166 -0.97 -7.71 -2.94
C ALA A 166 -1.70 -8.32 -1.72
N GLN A 167 -2.83 -9.00 -1.93
CA GLN A 167 -3.68 -9.54 -0.87
C GLN A 167 -3.48 -11.02 -0.58
N VAL A 168 -3.04 -11.81 -1.56
CA VAL A 168 -3.02 -13.27 -1.48
C VAL A 168 -2.11 -13.83 -0.38
N THR A 169 -1.09 -13.08 0.03
CA THR A 169 -0.19 -13.44 1.14
C THR A 169 -0.79 -13.21 2.52
N GLY A 170 -1.92 -12.51 2.63
CA GLY A 170 -2.50 -12.14 3.92
C GLY A 170 -1.85 -10.88 4.53
N ALA A 171 -1.27 -10.01 3.71
CA ALA A 171 -0.59 -8.78 4.15
C ALA A 171 -1.42 -7.97 5.15
N SER A 172 -0.78 -7.49 6.22
CA SER A 172 -1.41 -6.64 7.25
C SER A 172 -1.52 -5.18 6.82
N VAL A 173 -0.61 -4.74 5.94
CA VAL A 173 -0.58 -3.39 5.37
C VAL A 173 -0.49 -3.47 3.86
N VAL A 174 -1.30 -2.69 3.17
CA VAL A 174 -1.19 -2.50 1.72
C VAL A 174 -0.73 -1.08 1.45
N PHE A 175 0.36 -0.97 0.71
CA PHE A 175 0.88 0.27 0.19
C PHE A 175 0.45 0.41 -1.27
N ALA A 176 -0.18 1.53 -1.63
CA ALA A 176 -0.68 1.78 -2.97
C ALA A 176 -0.12 3.13 -3.48
N ASP A 177 0.59 3.10 -4.60
CA ASP A 177 1.14 4.31 -5.22
C ASP A 177 0.33 4.60 -6.49
N GLU A 178 -0.54 5.63 -6.44
CA GLU A 178 -1.44 6.06 -7.52
C GLU A 178 -2.27 4.90 -8.13
N PRO A 179 -2.97 4.06 -7.31
CA PRO A 179 -3.54 2.80 -7.78
C PRO A 179 -4.62 2.93 -8.87
N THR A 180 -5.16 4.13 -9.07
CA THR A 180 -6.20 4.42 -10.08
C THR A 180 -5.76 5.44 -11.14
N GLY A 181 -4.52 5.94 -11.04
CA GLY A 181 -4.05 7.07 -11.85
C GLY A 181 -3.93 6.83 -13.36
N ALA A 182 -3.97 5.56 -13.82
CA ALA A 182 -3.95 5.18 -15.23
C ALA A 182 -5.34 4.76 -15.77
N LEU A 183 -6.40 4.91 -14.96
CA LEU A 183 -7.77 4.46 -15.29
C LEU A 183 -8.70 5.65 -15.53
N ASP A 184 -9.75 5.42 -16.32
CA ASP A 184 -10.86 6.36 -16.40
C ASP A 184 -11.61 6.45 -15.06
N SER A 185 -12.41 7.50 -14.87
CA SER A 185 -13.05 7.79 -13.58
C SER A 185 -14.02 6.70 -13.10
N VAL A 186 -14.73 6.02 -14.00
CA VAL A 186 -15.68 4.97 -13.65
C VAL A 186 -14.92 3.73 -13.20
N THR A 187 -14.01 3.24 -14.05
CA THR A 187 -13.17 2.10 -13.76
C THR A 187 -12.31 2.34 -12.51
N GLY A 188 -11.77 3.56 -12.36
CA GLY A 188 -10.99 3.97 -11.19
C GLY A 188 -11.78 3.88 -9.89
N THR A 189 -13.06 4.30 -9.89
CA THR A 189 -13.96 4.18 -8.74
C THR A 189 -14.19 2.72 -8.36
N GLU A 190 -14.51 1.84 -9.32
CA GLU A 190 -14.72 0.42 -9.07
C GLU A 190 -13.48 -0.29 -8.51
N VAL A 191 -12.29 0.08 -9.02
CA VAL A 191 -11.01 -0.46 -8.54
C VAL A 191 -10.72 0.02 -7.11
N LEU A 192 -10.98 1.31 -6.82
CA LEU A 192 -10.84 1.87 -5.48
C LEU A 192 -11.78 1.18 -4.48
N ASP A 193 -13.05 0.98 -4.84
CA ASP A 193 -14.02 0.26 -4.00
C ASP A 193 -13.56 -1.16 -3.71
N THR A 194 -13.01 -1.84 -4.71
CA THR A 194 -12.44 -3.17 -4.55
C THR A 194 -11.24 -3.14 -3.60
N LEU A 195 -10.33 -2.18 -3.76
CA LEU A 195 -9.15 -2.02 -2.89
C LEU A 195 -9.57 -1.75 -1.44
N LEU A 196 -10.47 -0.81 -1.19
CA LEU A 196 -10.96 -0.47 0.16
C LEU A 196 -11.66 -1.67 0.81
N ARG A 197 -12.53 -2.36 0.08
CA ARG A 197 -13.25 -3.53 0.59
C ARG A 197 -12.31 -4.65 1.00
N CYS A 198 -11.31 -4.99 0.19
CA CYS A 198 -10.39 -6.10 0.49
C CYS A 198 -9.24 -5.70 1.44
N THR A 199 -9.09 -4.42 1.77
CA THR A 199 -8.13 -3.92 2.76
C THR A 199 -8.84 -3.53 4.06
N VAL A 200 -9.32 -2.32 4.16
CA VAL A 200 -9.95 -1.78 5.39
C VAL A 200 -11.21 -2.56 5.74
N GLY A 201 -12.06 -2.91 4.76
CA GLY A 201 -13.21 -3.77 4.96
C GLY A 201 -12.88 -5.17 5.51
N ALA A 202 -11.64 -5.63 5.31
CA ALA A 202 -11.09 -6.87 5.86
C ALA A 202 -10.21 -6.66 7.12
N GLY A 203 -10.27 -5.47 7.73
CA GLY A 203 -9.51 -5.12 8.95
C GLY A 203 -8.02 -4.87 8.74
N LYS A 204 -7.57 -4.73 7.48
CA LYS A 204 -6.17 -4.41 7.13
C LYS A 204 -5.99 -2.90 6.99
N THR A 205 -4.75 -2.44 7.03
CA THR A 205 -4.41 -1.02 6.86
C THR A 205 -4.04 -0.73 5.40
N LEU A 206 -4.55 0.38 4.85
CA LEU A 206 -4.20 0.89 3.54
C LEU A 206 -3.44 2.22 3.68
N VAL A 207 -2.29 2.33 3.04
CA VAL A 207 -1.54 3.59 2.88
C VAL A 207 -1.45 3.87 1.39
N MET A 208 -2.05 4.97 0.95
CA MET A 208 -2.20 5.26 -0.48
C MET A 208 -1.68 6.64 -0.81
N VAL A 209 -0.84 6.73 -1.84
CA VAL A 209 -0.49 8.00 -2.48
C VAL A 209 -1.51 8.27 -3.58
N THR A 210 -2.05 9.47 -3.61
CA THR A 210 -2.89 9.94 -4.70
C THR A 210 -2.85 11.46 -4.84
N HIS A 211 -3.02 11.96 -6.04
CA HIS A 211 -3.24 13.38 -6.31
C HIS A 211 -4.73 13.71 -6.51
N ASP A 212 -5.60 12.70 -6.56
CA ASP A 212 -7.04 12.86 -6.74
C ASP A 212 -7.73 13.06 -5.38
N ARG A 213 -8.38 14.23 -5.21
CA ARG A 213 -9.12 14.58 -4.01
C ARG A 213 -10.35 13.69 -3.78
N GLN A 214 -10.99 13.19 -4.84
CA GLN A 214 -12.15 12.31 -4.71
C GLN A 214 -11.72 10.94 -4.18
N VAL A 215 -10.57 10.44 -4.64
CA VAL A 215 -9.95 9.21 -4.13
C VAL A 215 -9.55 9.39 -2.67
N ALA A 216 -8.88 10.48 -2.32
CA ALA A 216 -8.44 10.76 -0.96
C ALA A 216 -9.61 10.92 0.02
N ALA A 217 -10.71 11.53 -0.41
CA ALA A 217 -11.93 11.71 0.40
C ALA A 217 -12.61 10.38 0.79
N ARG A 218 -12.23 9.25 0.16
CA ARG A 218 -12.69 7.91 0.51
C ARG A 218 -11.86 7.25 1.62
N CYS A 219 -10.77 7.90 2.05
CA CYS A 219 -9.90 7.42 3.13
C CYS A 219 -10.33 7.99 4.47
N ASP A 220 -9.96 7.31 5.56
CA ASP A 220 -10.27 7.75 6.92
C ASP A 220 -9.43 8.97 7.36
N ARG A 221 -8.28 9.17 6.71
CA ARG A 221 -7.33 10.23 7.04
C ARG A 221 -6.57 10.67 5.79
N VAL A 222 -6.30 11.96 5.69
CA VAL A 222 -5.52 12.56 4.61
C VAL A 222 -4.31 13.30 5.18
N LEU A 223 -3.13 12.92 4.75
CA LEU A 223 -1.88 13.61 5.02
C LEU A 223 -1.52 14.45 3.79
N THR A 224 -1.31 15.74 3.96
CA THR A 224 -0.86 16.60 2.86
C THR A 224 0.64 16.87 3.01
N LEU A 225 1.42 16.49 2.00
CA LEU A 225 2.85 16.75 1.92
C LEU A 225 3.12 17.95 1.00
N GLN A 226 4.01 18.82 1.46
CA GLN A 226 4.57 19.89 0.65
C GLN A 226 6.04 20.09 1.05
N ASP A 227 6.92 20.14 0.06
CA ASP A 227 8.36 20.37 0.24
C ASP A 227 8.99 19.48 1.32
N GLY A 228 8.65 18.17 1.28
CA GLY A 228 9.15 17.18 2.22
C GLY A 228 8.55 17.22 3.62
N LYS A 229 7.56 18.06 3.89
CA LYS A 229 6.91 18.20 5.22
C LYS A 229 5.43 17.87 5.17
N ILE A 230 4.89 17.35 6.28
CA ILE A 230 3.43 17.25 6.47
C ILE A 230 2.91 18.62 6.85
N THR A 231 2.08 19.22 5.98
CA THR A 231 1.47 20.54 6.16
C THR A 231 0.04 20.49 6.68
N ALA A 232 -0.65 19.35 6.45
CA ALA A 232 -1.96 19.08 7.01
C ALA A 232 -2.11 17.60 7.34
N ASP A 233 -2.90 17.29 8.36
CA ASP A 233 -3.18 15.97 8.88
C ASP A 233 -4.65 15.92 9.31
N ASP A 234 -5.52 15.60 8.35
CA ASP A 234 -6.97 15.64 8.49
C ASP A 234 -7.52 14.23 8.70
N ALA A 235 -8.02 13.95 9.90
CA ALA A 235 -8.76 12.72 10.17
C ALA A 235 -10.25 12.97 9.90
N PHE A 236 -10.84 12.20 8.99
CA PHE A 236 -12.28 12.22 8.76
C PHE A 236 -12.96 11.32 9.80
N VAL A 237 -13.57 11.93 10.81
CA VAL A 237 -14.38 11.24 11.82
C VAL A 237 -15.73 10.91 11.19
N GLY A 238 -15.92 9.66 10.80
CA GLY A 238 -17.23 9.07 10.56
C GLY A 238 -17.81 9.23 9.17
N GLY A 239 -17.39 8.37 8.28
CA GLY A 239 -18.11 8.19 7.04
C GLY A 239 -17.63 6.95 6.27
N HIS A 240 -18.03 5.79 6.68
CA HIS A 240 -18.37 4.61 5.86
C HIS A 240 -18.27 3.34 6.71
N ARG A 241 -19.15 3.29 7.74
CA ARG A 241 -19.61 2.02 8.28
C ARG A 241 -21.11 1.95 8.00
N SER A 242 -21.47 1.54 6.82
CA SER A 242 -22.81 1.02 6.50
C SER A 242 -22.67 0.03 5.34
#